data_3bb8126c9b22dffb4d27071a928ced45
#
_entry.id   3bb8126c9b22dffb4d27071a928ced45
#
_cell.length_a   1.000
_cell.length_b   1.000
_cell.length_c   1.000
_cell.angle_alpha   90.00
_cell.angle_beta   90.00
_cell.angle_gamma   90.00
#
_symmetry.space_group_name_H-M   'P 1'
#
loop_
_entity.id
_entity.type
_entity.pdbx_description
1 polymer ?
#
loop_
_entity_poly.entity_id
_entity_poly.type
_entity_poly.pdbx_seq_one_letter_code
_entity_poly.pdbx_strand_id
1 'polypeptide(L)'
;MKRIDFFSLARPIQERFVESTRGRGAPAPLLVAAQPLPVAAIGWALLSALSVAGFVYAVKLGYGKLESPVSIQPTWLLVVEIGALVLAVVLALMSRRSLRQRQRLPFVPTVYLFPIGAVDARSQNVVVHGWEELTNLDVGPSRAKLSFAHGSFQFPLTNPSQAPELSARAEEYRQKLAGGGPPEKELVTMDPLRDNGFKNPFSPVDSMRPPVPKRLPLLELGLFGGAVALGFGVHQLRNHTGERAIYERAVAANTIESYRAYLARGGHRSDVSELLLPRAELRAAVAANNVEAIESYIEKHPGSKIENEIQTALRAALLRSLEEAKQKGTITALREYEEKYKRHLKLVPELPGARVAYLAGVLDHFHKTAKPSKELWLMARRLIVYADQHGPKVAIRFSRQESRTVEKNEHMLTASAYYGGDKTLPSKVITGTPAQSASEKAARDLAAALGKAFPPDLVHFEPGPAVDASAPTPKFAEPTLFVAYRLEISNPLSAKKPRGIWSTVGVIATTSFSIPDKEPPAETKYTSWHAPDIRRVEAGELAPENVYNDLLAKAWTRFTTKYAAPWIGP
;
A
#
# COMPACT_ATOMS: atom_id res chain seq x y z
N MET A 1 69.08 -39.33 13.38
CA MET A 1 68.26 -38.88 12.26
C MET A 1 69.03 -38.00 11.29
N LYS A 2 69.19 -38.41 10.03
CA LYS A 2 69.92 -37.66 8.99
C LYS A 2 68.95 -37.20 7.91
N ARG A 3 68.82 -35.88 7.67
CA ARG A 3 68.00 -35.31 6.65
C ARG A 3 68.84 -34.86 5.45
N ILE A 4 68.52 -35.32 4.27
CA ILE A 4 69.31 -35.15 3.05
C ILE A 4 68.35 -34.61 1.94
N ASP A 5 68.69 -33.53 1.29
CA ASP A 5 68.02 -33.16 0.03
C ASP A 5 68.48 -34.10 -1.09
N PHE A 6 67.60 -34.94 -1.59
CA PHE A 6 67.93 -35.94 -2.61
C PHE A 6 68.62 -35.37 -3.82
N PHE A 7 68.16 -34.18 -4.28
CA PHE A 7 68.72 -33.52 -5.46
C PHE A 7 70.05 -32.78 -5.20
N SER A 8 70.51 -32.70 -3.93
CA SER A 8 71.82 -32.20 -3.59
C SER A 8 72.91 -33.28 -3.59
N LEU A 9 72.51 -34.52 -3.68
CA LEU A 9 73.44 -35.64 -3.75
C LEU A 9 74.07 -35.72 -5.15
N ALA A 10 75.28 -36.33 -5.20
CA ALA A 10 75.91 -36.60 -6.48
C ALA A 10 75.09 -37.59 -7.31
N ARG A 11 75.07 -37.43 -8.61
CA ARG A 11 74.21 -38.25 -9.52
C ARG A 11 74.40 -39.79 -9.35
N PRO A 12 75.57 -40.35 -9.17
CA PRO A 12 75.71 -41.75 -8.95
C PRO A 12 75.01 -42.24 -7.69
N ILE A 13 74.95 -41.43 -6.63
CA ILE A 13 74.22 -41.74 -5.42
C ILE A 13 72.73 -41.70 -5.63
N GLN A 14 72.29 -40.71 -6.40
CA GLN A 14 70.88 -40.60 -6.78
C GLN A 14 70.41 -41.77 -7.62
N GLU A 15 71.21 -42.21 -8.61
CA GLU A 15 70.91 -43.33 -9.47
C GLU A 15 70.88 -44.62 -8.65
N ARG A 16 71.87 -44.83 -7.78
CA ARG A 16 71.89 -45.99 -6.87
C ARG A 16 70.67 -46.10 -5.97
N PHE A 17 70.27 -44.98 -5.38
CA PHE A 17 69.05 -44.95 -4.56
C PHE A 17 67.82 -45.28 -5.39
N VAL A 18 67.66 -44.71 -6.58
CA VAL A 18 66.54 -45.00 -7.48
C VAL A 18 66.51 -46.48 -7.88
N GLU A 19 67.65 -47.03 -8.24
CA GLU A 19 67.76 -48.47 -8.57
C GLU A 19 67.48 -49.34 -7.37
N SER A 20 67.99 -48.97 -6.20
CA SER A 20 67.70 -49.67 -4.93
C SER A 20 66.21 -49.68 -4.61
N THR A 21 65.53 -48.54 -4.74
CA THR A 21 64.09 -48.47 -4.49
C THR A 21 63.25 -49.29 -5.45
N ARG A 22 63.79 -49.59 -6.64
CA ARG A 22 63.15 -50.45 -7.67
C ARG A 22 63.52 -51.94 -7.48
N GLY A 23 64.30 -52.23 -6.48
CA GLY A 23 64.77 -53.64 -6.23
C GLY A 23 65.77 -54.12 -7.26
N ARG A 24 66.41 -53.26 -8.06
CA ARG A 24 67.39 -53.61 -9.12
C ARG A 24 68.83 -53.30 -8.72
N GLY A 25 69.04 -52.60 -7.62
CA GLY A 25 70.33 -52.19 -7.10
C GLY A 25 70.62 -52.75 -5.68
N ALA A 26 71.88 -52.69 -5.23
CA ALA A 26 72.26 -52.98 -3.86
C ALA A 26 72.50 -51.68 -3.07
N PRO A 27 71.92 -51.55 -1.86
CA PRO A 27 71.07 -52.51 -1.16
C PRO A 27 69.64 -52.54 -1.65
N ALA A 28 69.03 -53.69 -1.77
CA ALA A 28 67.59 -53.79 -2.00
C ALA A 28 66.81 -53.47 -0.71
N PRO A 29 65.64 -52.86 -0.79
CA PRO A 29 64.83 -52.61 0.38
C PRO A 29 64.30 -53.94 0.95
N LEU A 30 64.36 -54.06 2.26
CA LEU A 30 63.80 -55.19 2.99
C LEU A 30 62.27 -55.22 2.93
N LEU A 31 61.68 -54.06 3.11
CA LEU A 31 60.23 -53.81 3.00
C LEU A 31 59.96 -52.39 2.42
N VAL A 32 58.82 -52.28 1.80
CA VAL A 32 58.35 -50.99 1.23
C VAL A 32 56.96 -50.68 1.86
N ALA A 33 56.83 -49.54 2.46
CA ALA A 33 55.54 -49.10 3.02
C ALA A 33 54.53 -48.83 1.92
N ALA A 34 53.26 -48.94 2.27
CA ALA A 34 52.18 -48.49 1.35
C ALA A 34 52.37 -47.02 0.96
N GLN A 35 52.17 -46.73 -0.30
CA GLN A 35 52.27 -45.34 -0.78
C GLN A 35 51.25 -44.48 -0.06
N PRO A 36 51.63 -43.42 0.66
CA PRO A 36 50.66 -42.58 1.34
C PRO A 36 49.85 -41.80 0.33
N LEU A 37 48.53 -41.68 0.62
CA LEU A 37 47.61 -40.83 -0.15
C LEU A 37 48.14 -39.41 -0.22
N PRO A 38 47.91 -38.66 -1.30
CA PRO A 38 48.31 -37.26 -1.44
C PRO A 38 47.37 -36.32 -0.64
N VAL A 39 47.35 -36.48 0.71
CA VAL A 39 46.41 -35.81 1.62
C VAL A 39 46.39 -34.31 1.37
N ALA A 40 47.55 -33.68 1.19
CA ALA A 40 47.61 -32.24 0.91
C ALA A 40 46.93 -31.87 -0.42
N ALA A 41 47.16 -32.68 -1.47
CA ALA A 41 46.51 -32.43 -2.77
C ALA A 41 45.00 -32.63 -2.70
N ILE A 42 44.56 -33.69 -1.99
CA ILE A 42 43.13 -33.98 -1.76
C ILE A 42 42.51 -32.84 -0.92
N GLY A 43 43.17 -32.39 0.13
CA GLY A 43 42.71 -31.28 0.96
C GLY A 43 42.49 -29.98 0.15
N TRP A 44 43.46 -29.62 -0.68
CA TRP A 44 43.35 -28.44 -1.57
C TRP A 44 42.22 -28.62 -2.61
N ALA A 45 42.04 -29.83 -3.15
CA ALA A 45 40.97 -30.14 -4.09
C ALA A 45 39.58 -30.01 -3.43
N LEU A 46 39.41 -30.51 -2.20
CA LEU A 46 38.18 -30.36 -1.44
C LEU A 46 37.86 -28.89 -1.12
N LEU A 47 38.85 -28.11 -0.69
CA LEU A 47 38.69 -26.69 -0.44
C LEU A 47 38.32 -25.94 -1.72
N SER A 48 38.91 -26.34 -2.86
CA SER A 48 38.52 -25.77 -4.17
C SER A 48 37.05 -26.08 -4.49
N ALA A 49 36.60 -27.32 -4.26
CA ALA A 49 35.19 -27.70 -4.47
C ALA A 49 34.22 -26.93 -3.54
N LEU A 50 34.61 -26.73 -2.27
CA LEU A 50 33.84 -25.93 -1.32
C LEU A 50 33.76 -24.46 -1.76
N SER A 51 34.84 -23.90 -2.34
CA SER A 51 34.85 -22.56 -2.87
C SER A 51 33.91 -22.40 -4.08
N VAL A 52 33.83 -23.38 -4.97
CA VAL A 52 32.85 -23.44 -6.06
C VAL A 52 31.43 -23.54 -5.52
N ALA A 53 31.20 -24.38 -4.49
CA ALA A 53 29.88 -24.45 -3.85
C ALA A 53 29.48 -23.12 -3.21
N GLY A 54 30.43 -22.39 -2.60
CA GLY A 54 30.24 -21.05 -2.08
C GLY A 54 29.86 -20.05 -3.18
N PHE A 55 30.48 -20.12 -4.36
CA PHE A 55 30.13 -19.34 -5.53
C PHE A 55 28.68 -19.62 -5.97
N VAL A 56 28.29 -20.89 -6.14
CA VAL A 56 26.92 -21.27 -6.52
C VAL A 56 25.90 -20.76 -5.50
N TYR A 57 26.24 -20.84 -4.21
CA TYR A 57 25.38 -20.32 -3.16
C TYR A 57 25.23 -18.80 -3.23
N ALA A 58 26.32 -18.06 -3.47
CA ALA A 58 26.28 -16.61 -3.64
C ALA A 58 25.41 -16.19 -4.84
N VAL A 59 25.54 -16.89 -5.96
CA VAL A 59 24.66 -16.68 -7.14
C VAL A 59 23.18 -16.90 -6.77
N LYS A 60 22.87 -17.99 -6.02
CA LYS A 60 21.51 -18.29 -5.59
C LYS A 60 20.93 -17.22 -4.66
N LEU A 61 21.73 -16.61 -3.80
CA LEU A 61 21.29 -15.52 -2.92
C LEU A 61 20.76 -14.31 -3.70
N GLY A 62 21.30 -14.04 -4.89
CA GLY A 62 20.83 -12.96 -5.77
C GLY A 62 19.42 -13.14 -6.34
N TYR A 63 18.89 -14.38 -6.34
CA TYR A 63 17.52 -14.72 -6.78
C TYR A 63 16.50 -14.74 -5.63
N GLY A 64 16.71 -14.00 -4.56
CA GLY A 64 15.85 -14.01 -3.36
C GLY A 64 14.37 -13.68 -3.66
N LYS A 65 13.51 -14.01 -2.69
CA LYS A 65 12.07 -13.69 -2.72
C LYS A 65 11.85 -12.16 -2.78
N LEU A 66 10.67 -11.71 -3.23
CA LEU A 66 10.30 -10.30 -3.32
C LEU A 66 10.53 -9.52 -2.01
N GLU A 67 10.29 -10.17 -0.87
CA GLU A 67 10.42 -9.63 0.49
C GLU A 67 11.85 -9.68 1.06
N SER A 68 12.84 -10.14 0.28
CA SER A 68 14.22 -10.24 0.77
C SER A 68 14.80 -8.84 1.04
N PRO A 69 15.50 -8.62 2.15
CA PRO A 69 16.13 -7.33 2.46
C PRO A 69 17.37 -7.06 1.58
N VAL A 70 17.81 -8.04 0.80
CA VAL A 70 18.98 -7.90 -0.10
C VAL A 70 18.58 -7.17 -1.36
N SER A 71 19.33 -6.14 -1.74
CA SER A 71 19.10 -5.40 -3.00
C SER A 71 19.20 -6.33 -4.21
N ILE A 72 18.56 -5.93 -5.33
CA ILE A 72 18.60 -6.71 -6.59
C ILE A 72 20.03 -6.80 -7.14
N GLN A 73 20.83 -5.73 -6.92
CA GLN A 73 22.19 -5.62 -7.43
C GLN A 73 23.19 -5.34 -6.28
N PRO A 74 23.40 -6.27 -5.35
CA PRO A 74 24.32 -6.03 -4.25
C PRO A 74 25.76 -6.09 -4.75
N THR A 75 26.45 -4.97 -4.76
CA THR A 75 27.86 -4.85 -5.22
C THR A 75 28.83 -5.76 -4.43
N TRP A 76 28.56 -6.01 -3.15
CA TRP A 76 29.37 -6.91 -2.35
C TRP A 76 29.32 -8.37 -2.85
N LEU A 77 28.22 -8.81 -3.44
CA LEU A 77 28.12 -10.14 -4.05
C LEU A 77 29.06 -10.32 -5.24
N LEU A 78 29.32 -9.27 -6.01
CA LEU A 78 30.32 -9.32 -7.08
C LEU A 78 31.70 -9.71 -6.54
N VAL A 79 32.09 -9.09 -5.43
CA VAL A 79 33.38 -9.37 -4.79
C VAL A 79 33.43 -10.83 -4.27
N VAL A 80 32.35 -11.30 -3.67
CA VAL A 80 32.25 -12.68 -3.18
C VAL A 80 32.27 -13.69 -4.32
N GLU A 81 31.56 -13.44 -5.41
CA GLU A 81 31.49 -14.32 -6.57
C GLU A 81 32.83 -14.43 -7.28
N ILE A 82 33.48 -13.30 -7.58
CA ILE A 82 34.81 -13.30 -8.19
C ILE A 82 35.83 -13.90 -7.22
N GLY A 83 35.80 -13.49 -5.96
CA GLY A 83 36.71 -14.00 -4.91
C GLY A 83 36.63 -15.50 -4.73
N ALA A 84 35.43 -16.07 -4.71
CA ALA A 84 35.22 -17.51 -4.60
C ALA A 84 35.77 -18.28 -5.81
N LEU A 85 35.57 -17.78 -7.03
CA LEU A 85 36.12 -18.43 -8.24
C LEU A 85 37.66 -18.32 -8.28
N VAL A 86 38.20 -17.15 -7.98
CA VAL A 86 39.65 -16.94 -7.92
C VAL A 86 40.28 -17.87 -6.85
N LEU A 87 39.66 -17.94 -5.66
CA LEU A 87 40.11 -18.83 -4.60
C LEU A 87 40.06 -20.31 -5.04
N ALA A 88 38.99 -20.72 -5.72
CA ALA A 88 38.87 -22.08 -6.26
C ALA A 88 40.02 -22.40 -7.23
N VAL A 89 40.35 -21.48 -8.13
CA VAL A 89 41.46 -21.62 -9.08
C VAL A 89 42.80 -21.72 -8.34
N VAL A 90 43.08 -20.87 -7.33
CA VAL A 90 44.28 -20.91 -6.53
C VAL A 90 44.42 -22.27 -5.84
N LEU A 91 43.37 -22.74 -5.20
CA LEU A 91 43.37 -24.02 -4.48
C LEU A 91 43.53 -25.22 -5.43
N ALA A 92 42.91 -25.18 -6.61
CA ALA A 92 43.09 -26.18 -7.65
C ALA A 92 44.55 -26.21 -8.17
N LEU A 93 45.17 -25.05 -8.38
CA LEU A 93 46.58 -24.95 -8.78
C LEU A 93 47.52 -25.47 -7.67
N MET A 94 47.20 -25.18 -6.40
CA MET A 94 47.96 -25.73 -5.27
C MET A 94 47.87 -27.26 -5.21
N SER A 95 46.66 -27.82 -5.40
CA SER A 95 46.47 -29.28 -5.51
C SER A 95 47.30 -29.86 -6.65
N ARG A 96 47.22 -29.28 -7.86
CA ARG A 96 48.01 -29.68 -9.01
C ARG A 96 49.52 -29.57 -8.77
N ARG A 97 49.96 -28.49 -8.12
CA ARG A 97 51.38 -28.32 -7.76
C ARG A 97 51.87 -29.38 -6.82
N SER A 98 51.08 -29.71 -5.79
CA SER A 98 51.38 -30.77 -4.83
C SER A 98 51.49 -32.15 -5.50
N LEU A 99 50.59 -32.48 -6.41
CA LEU A 99 50.65 -33.73 -7.19
C LEU A 99 51.87 -33.75 -8.11
N ARG A 100 52.17 -32.66 -8.83
CA ARG A 100 53.33 -32.55 -9.72
C ARG A 100 54.66 -32.65 -8.96
N GLN A 101 54.75 -32.10 -7.77
CA GLN A 101 55.96 -32.25 -6.94
C GLN A 101 56.24 -33.72 -6.63
N ARG A 102 55.22 -34.54 -6.33
CA ARG A 102 55.35 -35.98 -6.12
C ARG A 102 55.71 -36.72 -7.40
N GLN A 103 55.13 -36.38 -8.52
CA GLN A 103 55.40 -37.01 -9.84
C GLN A 103 56.81 -36.73 -10.39
N ARG A 104 57.45 -35.66 -9.89
CA ARG A 104 58.81 -35.29 -10.29
C ARG A 104 59.92 -36.05 -9.55
N LEU A 105 59.55 -36.80 -8.51
CA LEU A 105 60.49 -37.65 -7.83
C LEU A 105 60.82 -38.87 -8.70
N PRO A 106 62.11 -39.24 -8.89
CA PRO A 106 62.54 -40.35 -9.72
C PRO A 106 62.28 -41.73 -9.06
N PHE A 107 61.77 -41.73 -7.83
CA PHE A 107 61.37 -42.87 -7.03
C PHE A 107 59.92 -42.75 -6.56
N VAL A 108 59.36 -43.89 -6.10
CA VAL A 108 57.98 -43.83 -5.53
C VAL A 108 58.03 -43.16 -4.15
N PRO A 109 57.23 -42.12 -3.91
CA PRO A 109 57.25 -41.39 -2.66
C PRO A 109 56.63 -42.22 -1.52
N THR A 110 57.45 -43.01 -0.82
CA THR A 110 57.02 -43.83 0.28
C THR A 110 58.17 -43.97 1.30
N VAL A 111 58.04 -44.87 2.30
CA VAL A 111 59.06 -45.19 3.23
C VAL A 111 59.63 -46.60 2.87
N TYR A 112 60.93 -46.69 2.80
CA TYR A 112 61.65 -47.88 2.49
C TYR A 112 62.42 -48.34 3.72
N LEU A 113 62.42 -49.66 3.99
CA LEU A 113 63.24 -50.24 5.04
C LEU A 113 64.49 -50.88 4.41
N PHE A 114 65.60 -50.26 4.71
CA PHE A 114 66.91 -50.72 4.25
C PHE A 114 67.73 -51.34 5.39
N PRO A 115 68.84 -52.03 5.11
CA PRO A 115 69.76 -52.54 6.16
C PRO A 115 70.32 -51.45 7.10
N ILE A 116 70.34 -50.16 6.68
CA ILE A 116 70.71 -49.00 7.50
C ILE A 116 69.64 -48.54 8.44
N GLY A 117 68.36 -48.79 8.13
CA GLY A 117 67.20 -48.29 8.86
C GLY A 117 66.00 -47.91 7.95
N ALA A 118 65.06 -47.19 8.48
CA ALA A 118 63.95 -46.71 7.71
C ALA A 118 64.33 -45.38 6.97
N VAL A 119 64.11 -45.36 5.66
CA VAL A 119 64.36 -44.24 4.80
C VAL A 119 63.02 -43.64 4.38
N ASP A 120 62.66 -42.50 4.98
CA ASP A 120 61.48 -41.77 4.62
C ASP A 120 61.76 -40.93 3.37
N ALA A 121 61.28 -41.41 2.23
CA ALA A 121 61.40 -40.79 0.91
C ALA A 121 60.07 -40.29 0.38
N ARG A 122 59.16 -39.81 1.24
CA ARG A 122 57.83 -39.23 0.83
C ARG A 122 57.93 -37.86 0.19
N SER A 123 59.11 -37.22 0.34
CA SER A 123 59.42 -35.91 -0.27
C SER A 123 60.84 -35.90 -0.85
N GLN A 124 61.23 -34.77 -1.50
CA GLN A 124 62.60 -34.60 -1.95
C GLN A 124 63.61 -34.58 -0.79
N ASN A 125 63.19 -34.17 0.41
CA ASN A 125 63.98 -34.27 1.62
C ASN A 125 63.87 -35.70 2.21
N VAL A 126 64.79 -36.54 1.91
CA VAL A 126 64.83 -37.89 2.38
C VAL A 126 65.40 -37.88 3.78
N VAL A 127 64.76 -38.63 4.67
CA VAL A 127 65.15 -38.73 6.08
C VAL A 127 65.51 -40.19 6.39
N VAL A 128 66.72 -40.38 6.90
CA VAL A 128 67.22 -41.69 7.32
C VAL A 128 67.09 -41.80 8.83
N HIS A 129 66.37 -42.83 9.27
CA HIS A 129 66.22 -43.29 10.67
C HIS A 129 67.02 -44.58 10.85
N GLY A 130 68.15 -44.46 11.48
CA GLY A 130 68.98 -45.63 11.70
C GLY A 130 68.37 -46.64 12.68
N TRP A 131 68.81 -47.93 12.60
CA TRP A 131 68.34 -48.94 13.53
C TRP A 131 68.70 -48.65 15.00
N GLU A 132 69.74 -47.87 15.24
CA GLU A 132 70.08 -47.34 16.57
C GLU A 132 69.03 -46.49 17.21
N GLU A 133 68.18 -45.86 16.38
CA GLU A 133 67.10 -45.00 16.83
C GLU A 133 65.75 -45.76 17.02
N LEU A 134 65.75 -47.09 16.80
CA LEU A 134 64.56 -47.91 16.95
C LEU A 134 64.14 -47.99 18.41
N THR A 135 62.96 -47.49 18.76
CA THR A 135 62.41 -47.52 20.13
C THR A 135 61.46 -48.69 20.37
N ASN A 136 60.72 -49.08 19.33
CA ASN A 136 59.79 -50.21 19.43
C ASN A 136 59.57 -50.84 18.05
N LEU A 137 59.51 -52.20 18.07
CA LEU A 137 59.21 -53.04 16.93
C LEU A 137 57.99 -53.91 17.26
N ASP A 138 56.84 -53.56 16.64
CA ASP A 138 55.60 -54.33 16.78
C ASP A 138 55.29 -55.01 15.44
N VAL A 139 55.39 -56.35 15.45
CA VAL A 139 55.25 -57.17 14.25
C VAL A 139 54.00 -58.03 14.38
N GLY A 140 52.93 -57.67 13.69
CA GLY A 140 51.73 -58.50 13.58
C GLY A 140 51.73 -59.34 12.31
N PRO A 141 50.73 -60.23 12.13
CA PRO A 141 50.68 -61.19 11.02
C PRO A 141 50.59 -60.58 9.61
N SER A 142 50.05 -59.35 9.48
CA SER A 142 49.86 -58.68 8.18
C SER A 142 50.62 -57.35 8.06
N ARG A 143 51.24 -56.88 9.13
CA ARG A 143 51.90 -55.56 9.16
C ARG A 143 53.00 -55.54 10.23
N ALA A 144 54.08 -54.85 9.94
CA ALA A 144 55.09 -54.46 10.91
C ALA A 144 55.02 -52.94 11.15
N LYS A 145 54.99 -52.52 12.41
CA LYS A 145 55.09 -51.13 12.84
C LYS A 145 56.44 -50.93 13.52
N LEU A 146 57.28 -50.10 12.92
CA LEU A 146 58.55 -49.70 13.45
C LEU A 146 58.44 -48.26 13.98
N SER A 147 58.75 -48.07 15.25
CA SER A 147 58.80 -46.78 15.91
C SER A 147 60.23 -46.37 16.17
N PHE A 148 60.64 -45.29 15.58
CA PHE A 148 61.96 -44.65 15.78
C PHE A 148 61.79 -43.43 16.69
N ALA A 149 62.86 -42.91 17.25
CA ALA A 149 62.80 -41.70 18.13
C ALA A 149 62.08 -40.51 17.55
N HIS A 150 62.03 -40.38 16.23
CA HIS A 150 61.42 -39.23 15.52
C HIS A 150 60.35 -39.61 14.47
N GLY A 151 59.79 -40.82 14.55
CA GLY A 151 58.72 -41.24 13.63
C GLY A 151 58.34 -42.69 13.76
N SER A 152 57.13 -43.07 13.39
CA SER A 152 56.67 -44.43 13.29
C SER A 152 56.17 -44.71 11.87
N PHE A 153 56.50 -45.92 11.38
CA PHE A 153 56.23 -46.35 10.02
C PHE A 153 55.58 -47.72 10.02
N GLN A 154 54.63 -47.95 9.15
CA GLN A 154 53.97 -49.24 8.97
C GLN A 154 54.31 -49.81 7.61
N PHE A 155 54.68 -51.12 7.62
CA PHE A 155 55.02 -51.86 6.42
C PHE A 155 54.04 -53.03 6.28
N PRO A 156 53.46 -53.27 5.12
CA PRO A 156 52.64 -54.45 4.89
C PRO A 156 53.59 -55.71 4.83
N LEU A 157 53.16 -56.80 5.46
CA LEU A 157 53.81 -58.06 5.33
C LEU A 157 53.04 -58.92 4.33
N THR A 158 53.75 -59.43 3.33
CA THR A 158 53.11 -60.22 2.28
C THR A 158 52.88 -61.69 2.79
N ASN A 159 53.72 -62.15 3.66
CA ASN A 159 53.61 -63.48 4.27
C ASN A 159 53.86 -63.41 5.79
N PRO A 160 53.12 -64.17 6.62
CA PRO A 160 53.33 -64.21 8.09
C PRO A 160 54.70 -64.65 8.48
N SER A 161 55.39 -65.49 7.66
CA SER A 161 56.78 -65.96 7.91
C SER A 161 57.82 -64.83 7.84
N GLN A 162 57.50 -63.70 7.23
CA GLN A 162 58.37 -62.51 7.18
C GLN A 162 58.49 -61.79 8.54
N ALA A 163 57.55 -62.02 9.45
CA ALA A 163 57.56 -61.40 10.76
C ALA A 163 58.73 -61.78 11.66
N PRO A 164 59.00 -63.08 11.92
CA PRO A 164 60.13 -63.47 12.70
C PRO A 164 61.48 -63.20 12.01
N GLU A 165 61.49 -63.28 10.66
CA GLU A 165 62.69 -62.98 9.89
C GLU A 165 63.04 -61.46 9.97
N LEU A 166 62.03 -60.61 9.89
CA LEU A 166 62.22 -59.17 10.05
C LEU A 166 62.74 -58.81 11.44
N SER A 167 62.17 -59.44 12.49
CA SER A 167 62.61 -59.21 13.87
C SER A 167 64.08 -59.65 14.08
N ALA A 168 64.43 -60.77 13.55
CA ALA A 168 65.83 -61.29 13.64
C ALA A 168 66.79 -60.37 12.87
N ARG A 169 66.44 -59.95 11.63
CA ARG A 169 67.28 -59.04 10.84
C ARG A 169 67.38 -57.66 11.46
N ALA A 170 66.28 -57.11 12.01
CA ALA A 170 66.29 -55.84 12.69
C ALA A 170 67.24 -55.81 13.89
N GLU A 171 67.22 -56.87 14.68
CA GLU A 171 68.11 -56.98 15.81
C GLU A 171 69.56 -57.19 15.36
N GLU A 172 69.81 -58.01 14.33
CA GLU A 172 71.14 -58.19 13.73
C GLU A 172 71.73 -56.88 13.25
N TYR A 173 70.96 -56.09 12.48
CA TYR A 173 71.41 -54.79 11.99
C TYR A 173 71.57 -53.74 13.11
N ARG A 174 70.72 -53.79 14.14
CA ARG A 174 70.88 -52.96 15.32
C ARG A 174 72.18 -53.23 16.05
N GLN A 175 72.53 -54.50 16.27
CA GLN A 175 73.78 -54.92 16.92
C GLN A 175 75.00 -54.56 16.07
N LYS A 176 74.95 -54.75 14.74
CA LYS A 176 76.02 -54.36 13.82
C LYS A 176 76.30 -52.86 13.80
N LEU A 177 75.28 -52.06 13.98
CA LEU A 177 75.40 -50.57 13.98
C LEU A 177 75.78 -50.06 15.37
N ALA A 178 75.37 -50.66 16.47
CA ALA A 178 75.69 -50.27 17.85
C ALA A 178 77.13 -50.56 18.28
N GLY A 179 77.78 -51.59 17.71
CA GLY A 179 79.11 -52.05 18.09
C GLY A 179 80.32 -51.29 17.52
N GLY A 180 80.21 -49.98 17.21
CA GLY A 180 81.27 -49.18 16.62
C GLY A 180 81.15 -49.01 15.09
N GLY A 181 80.13 -49.58 14.50
CA GLY A 181 79.76 -49.55 13.08
C GLY A 181 80.59 -50.48 12.19
N PRO A 182 80.01 -51.00 11.13
CA PRO A 182 80.75 -51.86 10.18
C PRO A 182 81.73 -51.01 9.38
N PRO A 183 82.78 -51.69 8.82
CA PRO A 183 83.79 -50.99 8.02
C PRO A 183 83.14 -50.19 6.84
N GLU A 184 83.77 -49.12 6.45
CA GLU A 184 83.18 -48.14 5.47
C GLU A 184 82.72 -48.83 4.17
N LYS A 185 83.39 -49.87 3.72
CA LYS A 185 82.99 -50.63 2.53
C LYS A 185 81.66 -51.37 2.73
N GLU A 186 81.37 -51.85 3.91
CA GLU A 186 80.13 -52.55 4.25
C GLU A 186 78.95 -51.55 4.43
N LEU A 187 79.22 -50.40 4.99
CA LEU A 187 78.21 -49.31 5.10
C LEU A 187 77.64 -48.90 3.76
N VAL A 188 78.42 -48.92 2.70
CA VAL A 188 77.97 -48.61 1.33
C VAL A 188 76.97 -49.68 0.83
N THR A 189 77.10 -50.93 1.25
CA THR A 189 76.15 -52.00 0.89
C THR A 189 74.91 -51.98 1.75
N MET A 190 74.86 -51.18 2.82
CA MET A 190 73.72 -51.06 3.73
C MET A 190 72.95 -49.77 3.53
N ASP A 191 73.61 -48.66 3.19
CA ASP A 191 73.01 -47.33 3.02
C ASP A 191 73.03 -46.90 1.53
N PRO A 192 71.88 -46.87 0.87
CA PRO A 192 71.81 -46.48 -0.54
C PRO A 192 72.15 -45.01 -0.78
N LEU A 193 72.13 -44.18 0.29
CA LEU A 193 72.37 -42.71 0.22
C LEU A 193 73.78 -42.31 0.67
N ARG A 194 74.64 -43.26 1.01
CA ARG A 194 75.99 -42.99 1.49
C ARG A 194 76.92 -42.53 0.34
N ASP A 195 77.70 -41.53 0.61
CA ASP A 195 78.71 -41.02 -0.31
C ASP A 195 79.91 -42.02 -0.31
N ASN A 196 80.19 -42.56 -1.49
CA ASN A 196 81.31 -43.51 -1.64
C ASN A 196 82.68 -42.85 -1.89
N GLY A 197 82.73 -41.55 -1.65
CA GLY A 197 83.93 -40.79 -1.98
C GLY A 197 84.19 -40.60 -3.49
N PHE A 198 83.19 -40.86 -4.33
CA PHE A 198 83.27 -40.60 -5.76
C PHE A 198 83.28 -39.04 -6.02
N LYS A 199 84.34 -38.42 -5.61
CA LYS A 199 84.72 -37.11 -6.14
C LYS A 199 85.34 -37.32 -7.50
N ASN A 200 84.50 -37.31 -8.55
CA ASN A 200 85.01 -37.13 -9.89
C ASN A 200 85.36 -35.63 -10.07
N PRO A 201 86.65 -35.23 -10.06
CA PRO A 201 87.02 -33.83 -10.08
C PRO A 201 86.68 -33.11 -11.42
N PHE A 202 86.21 -33.85 -12.41
CA PHE A 202 85.96 -33.39 -13.76
C PHE A 202 84.50 -33.43 -14.19
N SER A 203 83.54 -33.93 -13.35
CA SER A 203 82.16 -33.96 -13.71
C SER A 203 81.38 -32.82 -13.01
N PRO A 204 80.70 -31.96 -13.73
CA PRO A 204 79.73 -31.06 -13.09
C PRO A 204 78.72 -31.93 -12.34
N VAL A 205 78.37 -31.52 -11.15
CA VAL A 205 77.36 -32.22 -10.35
C VAL A 205 76.05 -32.19 -11.11
N ASP A 206 75.83 -33.18 -11.95
CA ASP A 206 74.64 -33.30 -12.81
C ASP A 206 73.56 -33.99 -11.98
N SER A 207 72.59 -33.23 -11.55
CA SER A 207 71.53 -33.73 -10.70
C SER A 207 70.40 -34.34 -11.56
N MET A 208 69.76 -35.43 -11.08
CA MET A 208 68.52 -35.95 -11.67
C MET A 208 67.34 -35.01 -11.53
N ARG A 209 67.56 -33.79 -11.05
CA ARG A 209 66.49 -32.79 -10.94
C ARG A 209 65.90 -32.49 -12.33
N PRO A 210 64.60 -32.76 -12.53
CA PRO A 210 63.97 -32.46 -13.81
C PRO A 210 64.09 -30.95 -14.11
N PRO A 211 64.36 -30.55 -15.37
CA PRO A 211 64.53 -29.17 -15.73
C PRO A 211 63.23 -28.42 -15.39
N VAL A 212 63.37 -27.27 -14.72
CA VAL A 212 62.22 -26.38 -14.47
C VAL A 212 61.86 -25.76 -15.81
N PRO A 213 60.69 -26.04 -16.37
CA PRO A 213 60.33 -25.38 -17.63
C PRO A 213 60.24 -23.90 -17.43
N LYS A 214 61.07 -23.12 -18.15
CA LYS A 214 61.04 -21.64 -18.23
C LYS A 214 59.80 -21.14 -19.02
N ARG A 215 58.66 -21.76 -18.83
CA ARG A 215 57.41 -21.30 -19.50
C ARG A 215 56.78 -20.24 -18.64
N LEU A 216 56.43 -19.09 -19.27
CA LEU A 216 55.55 -18.10 -18.68
C LEU A 216 54.29 -18.85 -18.19
N PRO A 217 53.75 -18.50 -17.05
CA PRO A 217 52.56 -19.17 -16.50
C PRO A 217 51.27 -18.77 -17.25
N LEU A 218 51.32 -18.78 -18.61
CA LEU A 218 50.21 -18.33 -19.46
C LEU A 218 48.92 -19.06 -19.17
N LEU A 219 49.04 -20.36 -18.86
CA LEU A 219 47.85 -21.18 -18.50
C LEU A 219 47.27 -20.72 -17.13
N GLU A 220 48.14 -20.40 -16.17
CA GLU A 220 47.72 -19.93 -14.84
C GLU A 220 47.10 -18.56 -14.96
N LEU A 221 47.71 -17.63 -15.70
CA LEU A 221 47.14 -16.31 -15.99
C LEU A 221 45.81 -16.41 -16.75
N GLY A 222 45.71 -17.33 -17.72
CA GLY A 222 44.46 -17.59 -18.45
C GLY A 222 43.33 -18.10 -17.55
N LEU A 223 43.65 -19.00 -16.58
CA LEU A 223 42.67 -19.47 -15.62
C LEU A 223 42.20 -18.39 -14.66
N PHE A 224 43.09 -17.51 -14.18
CA PHE A 224 42.72 -16.34 -13.37
C PHE A 224 41.85 -15.35 -14.15
N GLY A 225 42.28 -14.98 -15.36
CA GLY A 225 41.49 -14.11 -16.22
C GLY A 225 40.13 -14.68 -16.56
N GLY A 226 40.08 -15.99 -16.84
CA GLY A 226 38.84 -16.72 -17.06
C GLY A 226 37.91 -16.74 -15.84
N ALA A 227 38.45 -16.95 -14.62
CA ALA A 227 37.66 -16.90 -13.39
C ALA A 227 37.05 -15.51 -13.12
N VAL A 228 37.82 -14.46 -13.35
CA VAL A 228 37.35 -13.08 -13.20
C VAL A 228 36.26 -12.76 -14.25
N ALA A 229 36.51 -13.10 -15.52
CA ALA A 229 35.57 -12.86 -16.61
C ALA A 229 34.26 -13.64 -16.42
N LEU A 230 34.35 -14.90 -15.99
CA LEU A 230 33.19 -15.75 -15.69
C LEU A 230 32.41 -15.23 -14.49
N GLY A 231 33.08 -14.84 -13.40
CA GLY A 231 32.44 -14.26 -12.22
C GLY A 231 31.70 -12.98 -12.57
N PHE A 232 32.32 -12.09 -13.34
CA PHE A 232 31.69 -10.85 -13.81
C PHE A 232 30.51 -11.13 -14.76
N GLY A 233 30.68 -12.04 -15.71
CA GLY A 233 29.62 -12.43 -16.67
C GLY A 233 28.40 -13.02 -15.96
N VAL A 234 28.62 -13.93 -15.00
CA VAL A 234 27.54 -14.52 -14.20
C VAL A 234 26.85 -13.46 -13.33
N HIS A 235 27.61 -12.55 -12.73
CA HIS A 235 27.06 -11.43 -11.96
C HIS A 235 26.13 -10.56 -12.82
N GLN A 236 26.54 -10.16 -14.03
CA GLN A 236 25.72 -9.37 -14.94
C GLN A 236 24.46 -10.11 -15.40
N LEU A 237 24.62 -11.37 -15.79
CA LEU A 237 23.51 -12.22 -16.20
C LEU A 237 22.49 -12.40 -15.06
N ARG A 238 22.99 -12.66 -13.84
CA ARG A 238 22.14 -12.78 -12.66
C ARG A 238 21.39 -11.49 -12.38
N ASN A 239 22.05 -10.33 -12.39
CA ASN A 239 21.42 -9.03 -12.12
C ASN A 239 20.28 -8.78 -13.12
N HIS A 240 20.52 -9.04 -14.39
CA HIS A 240 19.51 -8.85 -15.45
C HIS A 240 18.34 -9.83 -15.32
N THR A 241 18.62 -11.13 -15.14
CA THR A 241 17.56 -12.16 -15.03
C THR A 241 16.85 -12.08 -13.67
N GLY A 242 17.58 -11.74 -12.60
CA GLY A 242 17.04 -11.55 -11.26
C GLY A 242 16.09 -10.36 -11.18
N GLU A 243 16.47 -9.22 -11.76
CA GLU A 243 15.59 -8.06 -11.84
C GLU A 243 14.31 -8.38 -12.62
N ARG A 244 14.46 -9.02 -13.77
CA ARG A 244 13.31 -9.43 -14.59
C ARG A 244 12.36 -10.37 -13.83
N ALA A 245 12.91 -11.38 -13.16
CA ALA A 245 12.09 -12.32 -12.38
C ALA A 245 11.36 -11.65 -11.20
N ILE A 246 12.01 -10.68 -10.53
CA ILE A 246 11.39 -9.92 -9.43
C ILE A 246 10.33 -8.98 -9.97
N TYR A 247 10.60 -8.30 -11.10
CA TYR A 247 9.64 -7.48 -11.80
C TYR A 247 8.39 -8.28 -12.20
N GLU A 248 8.56 -9.43 -12.88
CA GLU A 248 7.46 -10.28 -13.29
C GLU A 248 6.60 -10.74 -12.09
N ARG A 249 7.23 -11.06 -10.95
CA ARG A 249 6.52 -11.38 -9.70
C ARG A 249 5.76 -10.18 -9.14
N ALA A 250 6.37 -9.00 -9.14
CA ALA A 250 5.71 -7.78 -8.67
C ALA A 250 4.48 -7.45 -9.53
N VAL A 251 4.61 -7.58 -10.85
CA VAL A 251 3.50 -7.38 -11.80
C VAL A 251 2.42 -8.45 -11.63
N ALA A 252 2.79 -9.71 -11.43
CA ALA A 252 1.84 -10.79 -11.21
C ALA A 252 1.05 -10.63 -9.89
N ALA A 253 1.71 -10.16 -8.82
CA ALA A 253 1.06 -9.85 -7.55
C ALA A 253 0.16 -8.62 -7.65
N ASN A 254 0.55 -7.61 -8.45
CA ASN A 254 -0.20 -6.40 -8.76
C ASN A 254 -0.74 -5.65 -7.53
N THR A 255 0.06 -5.59 -6.46
CA THR A 255 -0.26 -4.91 -5.20
C THR A 255 0.70 -3.74 -4.95
N ILE A 256 0.28 -2.79 -4.11
CA ILE A 256 1.11 -1.66 -3.68
C ILE A 256 2.41 -2.16 -3.01
N GLU A 257 2.26 -3.15 -2.13
CA GLU A 257 3.37 -3.74 -1.37
C GLU A 257 4.40 -4.39 -2.30
N SER A 258 3.93 -5.12 -3.33
CA SER A 258 4.79 -5.78 -4.29
C SER A 258 5.61 -4.79 -5.12
N TYR A 259 5.00 -3.69 -5.56
CA TYR A 259 5.69 -2.64 -6.30
C TYR A 259 6.67 -1.85 -5.43
N ARG A 260 6.28 -1.52 -4.19
CA ARG A 260 7.18 -0.87 -3.23
C ARG A 260 8.35 -1.77 -2.85
N ALA A 261 8.12 -3.08 -2.66
CA ALA A 261 9.18 -4.04 -2.41
C ALA A 261 10.16 -4.15 -3.59
N TYR A 262 9.67 -4.14 -4.84
CA TYR A 262 10.51 -4.08 -6.03
C TYR A 262 11.40 -2.83 -6.05
N LEU A 263 10.82 -1.65 -5.83
CA LEU A 263 11.56 -0.38 -5.82
C LEU A 263 12.55 -0.29 -4.64
N ALA A 264 12.15 -0.74 -3.44
CA ALA A 264 13.01 -0.76 -2.26
C ALA A 264 14.24 -1.66 -2.43
N ARG A 265 14.15 -2.70 -3.27
CA ARG A 265 15.27 -3.56 -3.64
C ARG A 265 16.17 -2.99 -4.74
N GLY A 266 15.91 -1.78 -5.21
CA GLY A 266 16.67 -1.12 -6.26
C GLY A 266 16.24 -1.52 -7.68
N GLY A 267 14.99 -1.86 -7.88
CA GLY A 267 14.41 -2.02 -9.21
C GLY A 267 14.34 -0.68 -9.94
N HIS A 268 14.79 -0.63 -11.20
CA HIS A 268 14.98 0.63 -11.94
C HIS A 268 13.97 0.83 -13.08
N ARG A 269 12.98 -0.04 -13.23
CA ARG A 269 12.00 0.11 -14.29
C ARG A 269 11.07 1.27 -14.02
N SER A 270 11.09 2.27 -14.89
CA SER A 270 10.29 3.49 -14.78
C SER A 270 8.78 3.23 -14.87
N ASP A 271 8.37 2.18 -15.59
CA ASP A 271 6.97 1.78 -15.65
C ASP A 271 6.38 1.41 -14.28
N VAL A 272 7.19 0.84 -13.37
CA VAL A 272 6.72 0.53 -12.01
C VAL A 272 6.49 1.81 -11.19
N SER A 273 7.45 2.73 -11.19
CA SER A 273 7.35 3.97 -10.41
C SER A 273 6.36 4.97 -10.99
N GLU A 274 6.22 5.02 -12.33
CA GLU A 274 5.44 6.05 -13.02
C GLU A 274 4.03 5.62 -13.40
N LEU A 275 3.79 4.32 -13.54
CA LEU A 275 2.51 3.79 -14.01
C LEU A 275 1.90 2.74 -13.07
N LEU A 276 2.64 1.66 -12.76
CA LEU A 276 2.05 0.49 -12.09
C LEU A 276 1.75 0.76 -10.61
N LEU A 277 2.71 1.31 -9.88
CA LEU A 277 2.50 1.69 -8.47
C LEU A 277 1.44 2.78 -8.33
N PRO A 278 1.48 3.90 -9.09
CA PRO A 278 0.42 4.90 -9.08
C PRO A 278 -0.97 4.32 -9.40
N ARG A 279 -1.08 3.41 -10.37
CA ARG A 279 -2.35 2.73 -10.68
C ARG A 279 -2.84 1.84 -9.53
N ALA A 280 -1.94 1.15 -8.85
CA ALA A 280 -2.31 0.32 -7.70
C ALA A 280 -2.79 1.19 -6.53
N GLU A 281 -2.12 2.30 -6.27
CA GLU A 281 -2.51 3.27 -5.24
C GLU A 281 -3.82 3.99 -5.59
N LEU A 282 -4.02 4.37 -6.87
CA LEU A 282 -5.30 4.92 -7.34
C LEU A 282 -6.44 3.92 -7.17
N ARG A 283 -6.22 2.63 -7.50
CA ARG A 283 -7.23 1.58 -7.27
C ARG A 283 -7.61 1.45 -5.79
N ALA A 284 -6.63 1.56 -4.88
CA ALA A 284 -6.89 1.55 -3.45
C ALA A 284 -7.70 2.79 -3.01
N ALA A 285 -7.40 3.97 -3.56
CA ALA A 285 -8.16 5.19 -3.31
C ALA A 285 -9.60 5.08 -3.84
N VAL A 286 -9.79 4.51 -5.03
CA VAL A 286 -11.11 4.25 -5.62
C VAL A 286 -11.90 3.23 -4.80
N ALA A 287 -11.23 2.19 -4.26
CA ALA A 287 -11.86 1.18 -3.42
C ALA A 287 -12.37 1.74 -2.08
N ALA A 288 -11.82 2.85 -1.59
CA ALA A 288 -12.35 3.57 -0.43
C ALA A 288 -13.72 4.21 -0.68
N ASN A 289 -14.14 4.26 -1.94
CA ASN A 289 -15.49 4.65 -2.38
C ASN A 289 -15.92 6.07 -1.98
N ASN A 290 -14.97 6.99 -1.79
CA ASN A 290 -15.23 8.40 -1.51
C ASN A 290 -14.33 9.32 -2.35
N VAL A 291 -14.76 10.56 -2.54
CA VAL A 291 -14.04 11.56 -3.33
C VAL A 291 -12.76 11.99 -2.62
N GLU A 292 -12.81 12.13 -1.30
CA GLU A 292 -11.70 12.61 -0.46
C GLU A 292 -10.46 11.72 -0.55
N ALA A 293 -10.65 10.40 -0.69
CA ALA A 293 -9.52 9.47 -0.87
C ALA A 293 -8.80 9.71 -2.20
N ILE A 294 -9.56 10.03 -3.27
CA ILE A 294 -8.98 10.33 -4.58
C ILE A 294 -8.31 11.71 -4.56
N GLU A 295 -8.90 12.71 -3.89
CA GLU A 295 -8.29 14.04 -3.71
C GLU A 295 -6.98 13.92 -2.93
N SER A 296 -6.95 13.16 -1.82
CA SER A 296 -5.73 12.90 -1.07
C SER A 296 -4.67 12.18 -1.90
N TYR A 297 -5.08 11.31 -2.84
CA TYR A 297 -4.17 10.70 -3.78
C TYR A 297 -3.59 11.74 -4.75
N ILE A 298 -4.42 12.63 -5.31
CA ILE A 298 -3.98 13.70 -6.22
C ILE A 298 -2.96 14.62 -5.54
N GLU A 299 -3.21 15.01 -4.30
CA GLU A 299 -2.30 15.87 -3.53
C GLU A 299 -0.93 15.22 -3.29
N LYS A 300 -0.88 13.90 -3.12
CA LYS A 300 0.37 13.14 -2.90
C LYS A 300 1.15 12.89 -4.19
N HIS A 301 0.49 12.92 -5.35
CA HIS A 301 1.08 12.56 -6.64
C HIS A 301 0.90 13.65 -7.71
N PRO A 302 1.41 14.88 -7.48
CA PRO A 302 1.30 15.96 -8.45
C PRO A 302 2.07 15.60 -9.73
N GLY A 303 1.43 15.79 -10.89
CA GLY A 303 2.05 15.52 -12.19
C GLY A 303 2.19 14.04 -12.55
N SER A 304 1.37 13.18 -12.00
CA SER A 304 1.33 11.74 -12.31
C SER A 304 1.09 11.49 -13.80
N LYS A 305 1.80 10.52 -14.38
CA LYS A 305 1.61 10.12 -15.80
C LYS A 305 0.25 9.47 -16.09
N ILE A 306 -0.52 9.12 -15.05
CA ILE A 306 -1.86 8.54 -15.17
C ILE A 306 -2.98 9.59 -14.94
N GLU A 307 -2.72 10.86 -15.23
CA GLU A 307 -3.65 11.97 -15.00
C GLU A 307 -5.06 11.70 -15.57
N ASN A 308 -5.14 11.17 -16.79
CA ASN A 308 -6.43 10.83 -17.41
C ASN A 308 -7.22 9.76 -16.62
N GLU A 309 -6.51 8.78 -16.05
CA GLU A 309 -7.11 7.73 -15.22
C GLU A 309 -7.61 8.33 -13.89
N ILE A 310 -6.84 9.25 -13.32
CA ILE A 310 -7.20 9.98 -12.10
C ILE A 310 -8.46 10.81 -12.32
N GLN A 311 -8.50 11.60 -13.41
CA GLN A 311 -9.66 12.43 -13.75
C GLN A 311 -10.92 11.58 -13.99
N THR A 312 -10.76 10.44 -14.65
CA THR A 312 -11.86 9.50 -14.86
C THR A 312 -12.37 8.92 -13.54
N ALA A 313 -11.47 8.52 -12.64
CA ALA A 313 -11.81 8.00 -11.33
C ALA A 313 -12.49 9.06 -10.45
N LEU A 314 -11.97 10.29 -10.44
CA LEU A 314 -12.54 11.42 -9.71
C LEU A 314 -13.94 11.73 -10.21
N ARG A 315 -14.12 11.84 -11.53
CA ARG A 315 -15.44 12.06 -12.12
C ARG A 315 -16.44 10.96 -11.74
N ALA A 316 -16.02 9.71 -11.80
CA ALA A 316 -16.89 8.59 -11.42
C ALA A 316 -17.30 8.65 -9.94
N ALA A 317 -16.40 9.03 -9.04
CA ALA A 317 -16.70 9.20 -7.63
C ALA A 317 -17.63 10.40 -7.39
N LEU A 318 -17.41 11.52 -8.08
CA LEU A 318 -18.27 12.71 -8.02
C LEU A 318 -19.69 12.41 -8.53
N LEU A 319 -19.82 11.68 -9.65
CA LEU A 319 -21.13 11.27 -10.16
C LEU A 319 -21.88 10.35 -9.18
N ARG A 320 -21.18 9.45 -8.50
CA ARG A 320 -21.78 8.61 -7.48
C ARG A 320 -22.27 9.44 -6.29
N SER A 321 -21.45 10.36 -5.79
CA SER A 321 -21.86 11.30 -4.73
C SER A 321 -23.03 12.19 -5.17
N LEU A 322 -23.09 12.59 -6.44
CA LEU A 322 -24.25 13.32 -6.98
C LEU A 322 -25.51 12.45 -6.96
N GLU A 323 -25.39 11.19 -7.33
CA GLU A 323 -26.52 10.25 -7.28
C GLU A 323 -27.03 10.01 -5.84
N GLU A 324 -26.10 9.91 -4.88
CA GLU A 324 -26.45 9.86 -3.45
C GLU A 324 -27.18 11.14 -3.00
N ALA A 325 -26.72 12.33 -3.45
CA ALA A 325 -27.39 13.58 -3.15
C ALA A 325 -28.80 13.64 -3.78
N LYS A 326 -28.96 13.14 -5.00
CA LYS A 326 -30.28 13.01 -5.66
C LYS A 326 -31.22 12.05 -4.93
N GLN A 327 -30.69 10.91 -4.43
CA GLN A 327 -31.48 9.94 -3.67
C GLN A 327 -32.02 10.49 -2.35
N LYS A 328 -31.34 11.46 -1.72
CA LYS A 328 -31.86 12.17 -0.55
C LYS A 328 -33.12 12.97 -0.85
N GLY A 329 -33.37 13.30 -2.10
CA GLY A 329 -34.60 13.94 -2.54
C GLY A 329 -34.83 15.36 -1.99
N THR A 330 -33.77 16.09 -1.66
CA THR A 330 -33.83 17.46 -1.12
C THR A 330 -32.96 18.41 -1.92
N ILE A 331 -33.37 19.69 -2.01
CA ILE A 331 -32.54 20.71 -2.67
C ILE A 331 -31.29 21.01 -1.83
N THR A 332 -31.42 20.92 -0.52
CA THR A 332 -30.31 21.11 0.41
C THR A 332 -29.18 20.14 0.12
N ALA A 333 -29.48 18.85 -0.13
CA ALA A 333 -28.46 17.87 -0.47
C ALA A 333 -27.71 18.20 -1.77
N LEU A 334 -28.41 18.75 -2.77
CA LEU A 334 -27.78 19.18 -4.02
C LEU A 334 -26.92 20.45 -3.82
N ARG A 335 -27.35 21.37 -2.96
CA ARG A 335 -26.56 22.58 -2.59
C ARG A 335 -25.32 22.20 -1.77
N GLU A 336 -25.46 21.30 -0.80
CA GLU A 336 -24.32 20.76 -0.03
C GLU A 336 -23.30 20.07 -0.93
N TYR A 337 -23.77 19.29 -1.91
CA TYR A 337 -22.91 18.67 -2.91
C TYR A 337 -22.16 19.72 -3.72
N GLU A 338 -22.86 20.75 -4.23
CA GLU A 338 -22.29 21.85 -5.02
C GLU A 338 -21.19 22.59 -4.25
N GLU A 339 -21.45 22.96 -3.00
CA GLU A 339 -20.49 23.68 -2.16
C GLU A 339 -19.30 22.80 -1.78
N LYS A 340 -19.56 21.54 -1.41
CA LYS A 340 -18.52 20.58 -1.05
C LYS A 340 -17.53 20.34 -2.19
N TYR A 341 -18.03 20.18 -3.41
CA TYR A 341 -17.21 19.84 -4.58
C TYR A 341 -17.04 21.00 -5.57
N LYS A 342 -17.12 22.23 -5.10
CA LYS A 342 -17.05 23.48 -5.89
C LYS A 342 -15.84 23.53 -6.83
N ARG A 343 -14.70 22.99 -6.39
CA ARG A 343 -13.45 22.93 -7.17
C ARG A 343 -13.55 22.02 -8.41
N HIS A 344 -14.44 21.05 -8.36
CA HIS A 344 -14.56 19.98 -9.37
C HIS A 344 -15.82 20.04 -10.21
N LEU A 345 -16.63 21.13 -10.10
CA LEU A 345 -17.91 21.25 -10.81
C LEU A 345 -17.78 21.12 -12.33
N LYS A 346 -16.64 21.50 -12.88
CA LYS A 346 -16.37 21.35 -14.32
C LYS A 346 -16.39 19.89 -14.78
N LEU A 347 -16.12 18.93 -13.88
CA LEU A 347 -16.15 17.51 -14.17
C LEU A 347 -17.55 16.91 -14.08
N VAL A 348 -18.54 17.67 -13.58
CA VAL A 348 -19.90 17.19 -13.34
C VAL A 348 -20.91 18.15 -14.00
N PRO A 349 -20.94 18.20 -15.33
CA PRO A 349 -21.92 19.02 -16.06
C PRO A 349 -23.37 18.55 -15.87
N GLU A 350 -23.58 17.41 -15.23
CA GLU A 350 -24.87 16.83 -14.91
C GLU A 350 -25.58 17.51 -13.73
N LEU A 351 -24.87 18.23 -12.86
CA LEU A 351 -25.44 18.86 -11.66
C LEU A 351 -26.54 19.88 -11.97
N PRO A 352 -26.40 20.86 -12.91
CA PRO A 352 -27.48 21.76 -13.29
C PRO A 352 -28.73 21.00 -13.77
N GLY A 353 -28.54 19.95 -14.55
CA GLY A 353 -29.62 19.07 -14.99
C GLY A 353 -30.34 18.38 -13.82
N ALA A 354 -29.61 17.92 -12.83
CA ALA A 354 -30.18 17.31 -11.62
C ALA A 354 -31.02 18.32 -10.81
N ARG A 355 -30.54 19.55 -10.66
CA ARG A 355 -31.32 20.63 -10.00
C ARG A 355 -32.61 20.93 -10.74
N VAL A 356 -32.53 21.14 -12.06
CA VAL A 356 -33.72 21.38 -12.90
C VAL A 356 -34.70 20.21 -12.80
N ALA A 357 -34.23 18.98 -12.84
CA ALA A 357 -35.08 17.80 -12.71
C ALA A 357 -35.79 17.74 -11.33
N TYR A 358 -35.08 18.07 -10.26
CA TYR A 358 -35.65 18.16 -8.92
C TYR A 358 -36.77 19.20 -8.85
N LEU A 359 -36.49 20.45 -9.32
CA LEU A 359 -37.48 21.54 -9.32
C LEU A 359 -38.70 21.21 -10.19
N ALA A 360 -38.48 20.57 -11.32
CA ALA A 360 -39.56 20.08 -12.18
C ALA A 360 -40.41 19.02 -11.49
N GLY A 361 -39.78 18.10 -10.76
CA GLY A 361 -40.48 17.09 -9.95
C GLY A 361 -41.35 17.68 -8.86
N VAL A 362 -40.85 18.69 -8.15
CA VAL A 362 -41.62 19.43 -7.14
C VAL A 362 -42.83 20.13 -7.77
N LEU A 363 -42.64 20.78 -8.91
CA LEU A 363 -43.73 21.45 -9.65
C LEU A 363 -44.77 20.45 -10.16
N ASP A 364 -44.37 19.33 -10.68
CA ASP A 364 -45.26 18.25 -11.14
C ASP A 364 -46.10 17.68 -9.98
N HIS A 365 -45.44 17.43 -8.83
CA HIS A 365 -46.12 17.00 -7.61
C HIS A 365 -47.15 18.04 -7.16
N PHE A 366 -46.78 19.33 -7.11
CA PHE A 366 -47.69 20.44 -6.78
C PHE A 366 -48.89 20.48 -7.75
N HIS A 367 -48.63 20.38 -9.05
CA HIS A 367 -49.68 20.40 -10.06
C HIS A 367 -50.66 19.24 -9.90
N LYS A 368 -50.19 18.04 -9.66
CA LYS A 368 -51.01 16.85 -9.46
C LYS A 368 -51.86 16.90 -8.19
N THR A 369 -51.24 17.42 -7.09
CA THR A 369 -51.90 17.45 -5.77
C THR A 369 -52.85 18.62 -5.64
N ALA A 370 -52.41 19.82 -5.95
CA ALA A 370 -53.21 21.04 -5.73
C ALA A 370 -54.15 21.38 -6.89
N LYS A 371 -53.88 20.90 -8.11
CA LYS A 371 -54.62 21.26 -9.33
C LYS A 371 -54.81 22.77 -9.44
N PRO A 372 -53.73 23.58 -9.36
CA PRO A 372 -53.78 25.02 -9.23
C PRO A 372 -54.35 25.69 -10.49
N SER A 373 -54.89 26.92 -10.33
CA SER A 373 -55.17 27.77 -11.49
C SER A 373 -53.88 28.09 -12.26
N LYS A 374 -54.03 28.57 -13.50
CA LYS A 374 -52.88 28.95 -14.33
C LYS A 374 -52.01 30.01 -13.64
N GLU A 375 -52.67 31.01 -13.03
CA GLU A 375 -51.99 32.10 -12.31
C GLU A 375 -51.23 31.59 -11.11
N LEU A 376 -51.85 30.76 -10.30
CA LEU A 376 -51.22 30.14 -9.13
C LEU A 376 -50.04 29.22 -9.52
N TRP A 377 -50.20 28.49 -10.61
CA TRP A 377 -49.11 27.64 -11.12
C TRP A 377 -47.90 28.47 -11.59
N LEU A 378 -48.15 29.57 -12.33
CA LEU A 378 -47.06 30.46 -12.74
C LEU A 378 -46.37 31.11 -11.53
N MET A 379 -47.15 31.50 -10.51
CA MET A 379 -46.62 32.02 -9.25
C MET A 379 -45.76 30.97 -8.52
N ALA A 380 -46.24 29.77 -8.36
CA ALA A 380 -45.51 28.68 -7.73
C ALA A 380 -44.19 28.41 -8.47
N ARG A 381 -44.22 28.38 -9.80
CA ARG A 381 -43.01 28.20 -10.63
C ARG A 381 -41.99 29.32 -10.37
N ARG A 382 -42.40 30.58 -10.36
CA ARG A 382 -41.50 31.70 -10.07
C ARG A 382 -40.94 31.63 -8.66
N LEU A 383 -41.80 31.29 -7.68
CA LEU A 383 -41.41 31.17 -6.29
C LEU A 383 -40.31 30.10 -6.10
N ILE A 384 -40.51 28.94 -6.70
CA ILE A 384 -39.53 27.82 -6.60
C ILE A 384 -38.19 28.22 -7.23
N VAL A 385 -38.20 28.85 -8.41
CA VAL A 385 -36.98 29.32 -9.07
C VAL A 385 -36.28 30.39 -8.24
N TYR A 386 -37.04 31.33 -7.68
CA TYR A 386 -36.48 32.36 -6.81
C TYR A 386 -35.85 31.74 -5.53
N ALA A 387 -36.59 30.84 -4.90
CA ALA A 387 -36.15 30.17 -3.67
C ALA A 387 -34.91 29.32 -3.88
N ASP A 388 -34.75 28.70 -5.05
CA ASP A 388 -33.54 27.97 -5.40
C ASP A 388 -32.30 28.88 -5.45
N GLN A 389 -32.46 30.12 -5.88
CA GLN A 389 -31.37 31.10 -6.06
C GLN A 389 -31.06 31.91 -4.79
N HIS A 390 -32.11 32.27 -4.00
CA HIS A 390 -32.01 33.26 -2.93
C HIS A 390 -32.30 32.69 -1.54
N GLY A 391 -32.76 31.43 -1.45
CA GLY A 391 -33.10 30.79 -0.20
C GLY A 391 -34.60 30.57 0.00
N PRO A 392 -34.97 29.68 0.95
CA PRO A 392 -36.31 29.12 1.04
C PRO A 392 -37.35 30.03 1.67
N LYS A 393 -36.98 31.17 2.24
CA LYS A 393 -37.88 31.98 3.10
C LYS A 393 -38.94 32.71 2.32
N VAL A 394 -40.18 32.61 2.81
CA VAL A 394 -41.35 33.35 2.36
C VAL A 394 -42.05 33.94 3.57
N ALA A 395 -42.07 35.24 3.67
CA ALA A 395 -42.69 35.94 4.80
C ALA A 395 -44.22 36.07 4.63
N ILE A 396 -44.97 35.78 5.68
CA ILE A 396 -46.41 36.07 5.75
C ILE A 396 -46.59 37.27 6.62
N ARG A 397 -47.01 38.38 6.05
CA ARG A 397 -47.16 39.67 6.75
C ARG A 397 -48.60 40.09 6.78
N PHE A 398 -49.10 40.40 7.95
CA PHE A 398 -50.45 40.87 8.17
C PHE A 398 -50.43 42.38 8.40
N SER A 399 -51.39 43.08 7.77
CA SER A 399 -51.61 44.49 8.01
C SER A 399 -53.08 44.72 8.32
N ARG A 400 -53.35 45.30 9.46
CA ARG A 400 -54.67 45.61 9.88
C ARG A 400 -55.10 46.97 9.31
N GLN A 401 -56.19 47.00 8.55
CA GLN A 401 -56.81 48.21 8.06
C GLN A 401 -57.87 48.71 9.06
N GLU A 402 -58.16 50.00 9.01
CA GLU A 402 -59.23 50.58 9.81
C GLU A 402 -60.54 49.85 9.55
N SER A 403 -61.26 49.57 10.60
CA SER A 403 -62.58 48.98 10.52
C SER A 403 -63.57 50.11 10.02
N ARG A 404 -64.17 49.86 8.91
CA ARG A 404 -65.21 50.79 8.39
C ARG A 404 -66.57 50.27 8.82
N THR A 405 -67.39 51.16 9.34
CA THR A 405 -68.83 50.94 9.45
C THR A 405 -69.44 51.06 8.06
N VAL A 406 -70.05 50.03 7.60
CA VAL A 406 -70.66 50.01 6.27
C VAL A 406 -72.18 50.08 6.45
N GLU A 407 -72.82 51.01 5.86
CA GLU A 407 -74.26 51.18 5.96
C GLU A 407 -75.04 49.99 5.37
N LYS A 408 -74.50 49.37 4.36
CA LYS A 408 -74.95 48.08 3.81
C LYS A 408 -73.84 47.03 3.85
N ASN A 409 -74.16 45.92 4.39
CA ASN A 409 -73.24 44.80 4.34
C ASN A 409 -73.26 44.08 2.99
N GLU A 410 -72.40 44.49 2.10
CA GLU A 410 -72.33 43.91 0.74
C GLU A 410 -71.82 42.47 0.80
N HIS A 411 -71.21 42.02 1.94
CA HIS A 411 -70.67 40.73 2.12
C HIS A 411 -71.50 39.75 2.93
N MET A 412 -72.52 40.26 3.65
CA MET A 412 -73.50 39.45 4.30
C MET A 412 -74.67 39.13 3.37
N LEU A 413 -74.93 37.87 3.18
CA LEU A 413 -75.90 37.35 2.20
C LEU A 413 -77.38 37.72 2.49
N THR A 414 -77.64 38.38 3.55
CA THR A 414 -79.01 38.77 3.92
C THR A 414 -79.01 40.22 4.27
N ALA A 415 -80.06 40.95 3.89
CA ALA A 415 -80.32 42.32 4.25
C ALA A 415 -80.34 42.45 5.78
N SER A 416 -79.19 42.48 6.39
CA SER A 416 -79.02 42.63 7.79
C SER A 416 -78.65 44.07 8.10
N ALA A 417 -79.33 44.66 9.02
CA ALA A 417 -78.95 45.94 9.51
C ALA A 417 -77.60 45.84 10.22
N TYR A 418 -76.75 46.74 9.85
CA TYR A 418 -75.56 47.02 10.62
C TYR A 418 -75.91 47.84 11.84
N TYR A 419 -75.31 47.46 12.95
CA TYR A 419 -75.13 48.41 14.00
C TYR A 419 -74.04 49.39 13.57
N GLY A 420 -74.40 50.37 12.83
CA GLY A 420 -73.52 51.44 12.42
C GLY A 420 -73.20 52.37 13.59
N GLY A 421 -71.97 52.64 13.80
CA GLY A 421 -71.48 53.61 14.74
C GLY A 421 -70.66 52.99 15.88
N ASP A 422 -69.62 53.68 16.31
CA ASP A 422 -68.65 53.28 17.34
C ASP A 422 -69.26 52.96 18.68
N LYS A 423 -70.50 53.30 18.91
CA LYS A 423 -71.16 53.09 20.21
C LYS A 423 -71.60 51.65 20.51
N THR A 424 -71.66 50.79 19.52
CA THR A 424 -72.20 49.46 19.65
C THR A 424 -71.24 48.36 19.36
N LEU A 425 -70.06 48.67 18.90
CA LEU A 425 -69.02 47.70 18.63
C LEU A 425 -68.16 47.45 19.86
N PRO A 426 -67.92 46.20 20.31
CA PRO A 426 -67.03 45.93 21.39
C PRO A 426 -65.61 46.33 20.96
N SER A 427 -65.19 47.51 21.31
CA SER A 427 -63.89 48.09 20.92
C SER A 427 -62.74 47.14 21.27
N LYS A 428 -62.84 46.49 22.43
CA LYS A 428 -61.87 45.51 22.87
C LYS A 428 -61.71 44.30 21.92
N VAL A 429 -62.75 43.84 21.26
CA VAL A 429 -62.68 42.72 20.31
C VAL A 429 -62.03 43.18 19.01
N ILE A 430 -62.29 44.39 18.61
CA ILE A 430 -61.82 44.92 17.33
C ILE A 430 -60.42 45.53 17.42
N THR A 431 -60.12 46.23 18.52
CA THR A 431 -58.89 47.00 18.68
C THR A 431 -57.91 46.42 19.73
N GLY A 432 -58.38 45.48 20.54
CA GLY A 432 -57.61 44.99 21.70
C GLY A 432 -56.67 43.82 21.37
N THR A 433 -55.92 43.44 22.41
CA THR A 433 -54.99 42.32 22.39
C THR A 433 -55.57 41.00 21.84
N PRO A 434 -56.85 40.62 22.08
CA PRO A 434 -57.41 39.39 21.52
C PRO A 434 -57.47 39.40 19.99
N ALA A 435 -57.74 40.53 19.37
CA ALA A 435 -57.77 40.65 17.90
C ALA A 435 -56.34 40.53 17.29
N GLN A 436 -55.36 41.11 17.97
CA GLN A 436 -53.97 41.00 17.56
C GLN A 436 -53.47 39.56 17.72
N SER A 437 -53.67 38.92 18.86
CA SER A 437 -53.30 37.53 19.13
C SER A 437 -53.97 36.55 18.14
N ALA A 438 -55.23 36.83 17.77
CA ALA A 438 -55.94 36.01 16.77
C ALA A 438 -55.32 36.12 15.37
N SER A 439 -54.89 37.32 14.95
CA SER A 439 -54.21 37.51 13.66
C SER A 439 -52.81 36.91 13.63
N GLU A 440 -52.06 37.01 14.71
CA GLU A 440 -50.75 36.37 14.85
C GLU A 440 -50.86 34.82 14.79
N LYS A 441 -51.90 34.28 15.46
CA LYS A 441 -52.22 32.86 15.35
C LYS A 441 -52.59 32.50 13.91
N ALA A 442 -53.41 33.29 13.26
CA ALA A 442 -53.80 33.05 11.87
C ALA A 442 -52.61 33.08 10.92
N ALA A 443 -51.61 33.94 11.16
CA ALA A 443 -50.37 33.96 10.40
C ALA A 443 -49.58 32.66 10.57
N ARG A 444 -49.47 32.15 11.80
CA ARG A 444 -48.81 30.85 12.08
C ARG A 444 -49.56 29.70 11.44
N ASP A 445 -50.87 29.66 11.59
CA ASP A 445 -51.72 28.62 11.02
C ASP A 445 -51.68 28.62 9.49
N LEU A 446 -51.62 29.81 8.89
CA LEU A 446 -51.47 29.95 7.44
C LEU A 446 -50.11 29.51 6.95
N ALA A 447 -49.04 29.85 7.68
CA ALA A 447 -47.69 29.40 7.38
C ALA A 447 -47.60 27.87 7.42
N ALA A 448 -48.15 27.25 8.48
CA ALA A 448 -48.21 25.82 8.63
C ALA A 448 -49.04 25.12 7.54
N ALA A 449 -50.13 25.72 7.11
CA ALA A 449 -50.98 25.21 6.02
C ALA A 449 -50.26 25.29 4.66
N LEU A 450 -49.72 26.46 4.29
CA LEU A 450 -49.00 26.65 3.05
C LEU A 450 -47.68 25.86 2.98
N GLY A 451 -47.03 25.65 4.12
CA GLY A 451 -45.83 24.84 4.21
C GLY A 451 -46.01 23.39 3.78
N LYS A 452 -47.25 22.91 3.65
CA LYS A 452 -47.55 21.58 3.09
C LYS A 452 -47.47 21.52 1.56
N ALA A 453 -47.44 22.67 0.89
CA ALA A 453 -47.47 22.73 -0.57
C ALA A 453 -46.12 22.39 -1.21
N PHE A 454 -45.00 22.64 -0.49
CA PHE A 454 -43.64 22.46 -1.01
C PHE A 454 -42.73 21.88 0.04
N PRO A 455 -41.62 21.23 -0.35
CA PRO A 455 -40.58 20.84 0.56
C PRO A 455 -40.03 22.02 1.36
N PRO A 456 -39.92 21.94 2.69
CA PRO A 456 -39.56 23.07 3.57
C PRO A 456 -38.13 23.60 3.35
N ASP A 457 -37.25 22.78 2.80
CA ASP A 457 -35.88 23.16 2.42
C ASP A 457 -35.85 23.98 1.10
N LEU A 458 -36.89 23.90 0.28
CA LEU A 458 -37.03 24.66 -0.95
C LEU A 458 -37.89 25.92 -0.74
N VAL A 459 -39.06 25.80 -0.09
CA VAL A 459 -39.96 26.91 0.21
C VAL A 459 -40.47 26.79 1.64
N HIS A 460 -40.12 27.76 2.47
CA HIS A 460 -40.49 27.81 3.88
C HIS A 460 -41.30 29.06 4.19
N PHE A 461 -42.58 28.90 4.50
CA PHE A 461 -43.43 29.97 4.92
C PHE A 461 -43.26 30.25 6.42
N GLU A 462 -42.99 31.50 6.77
CA GLU A 462 -42.85 31.92 8.16
C GLU A 462 -43.65 33.21 8.45
N PRO A 463 -44.20 33.39 9.67
CA PRO A 463 -44.83 34.64 10.07
C PRO A 463 -43.80 35.77 10.08
N GLY A 464 -44.03 36.82 9.32
CA GLY A 464 -43.24 38.03 9.37
C GLY A 464 -43.84 39.10 10.31
N PRO A 465 -43.10 40.17 10.60
CA PRO A 465 -43.62 41.28 11.41
C PRO A 465 -44.84 41.92 10.74
N ALA A 466 -45.79 42.36 11.59
CA ALA A 466 -46.95 43.10 11.15
C ALA A 466 -46.53 44.40 10.46
N VAL A 467 -47.29 44.79 9.45
CA VAL A 467 -47.06 46.04 8.67
C VAL A 467 -48.11 47.07 9.03
N ASP A 468 -47.69 48.32 9.21
CA ASP A 468 -48.61 49.40 9.49
C ASP A 468 -49.59 49.67 8.31
N ALA A 469 -50.86 49.84 8.64
CA ALA A 469 -51.92 50.01 7.68
C ALA A 469 -51.90 51.40 6.93
N SER A 470 -51.16 52.32 7.49
CA SER A 470 -51.07 53.69 6.95
C SER A 470 -50.09 53.85 5.78
N ALA A 471 -49.27 52.82 5.53
CA ALA A 471 -48.29 52.85 4.44
C ALA A 471 -48.92 52.43 3.10
N PRO A 472 -48.52 53.01 1.96
CA PRO A 472 -48.81 52.43 0.65
C PRO A 472 -48.19 51.01 0.59
N THR A 473 -48.82 50.10 -0.17
CA THR A 473 -48.37 48.69 -0.25
C THR A 473 -46.84 48.60 -0.29
N PRO A 474 -46.19 48.11 0.77
CA PRO A 474 -44.74 48.18 0.86
C PRO A 474 -44.10 47.22 -0.16
N LYS A 475 -42.98 47.65 -0.75
CA LYS A 475 -42.13 46.76 -1.54
C LYS A 475 -41.28 45.94 -0.59
N PHE A 476 -41.38 44.63 -0.67
CA PHE A 476 -40.62 43.70 0.14
C PHE A 476 -39.37 43.22 -0.60
N ALA A 477 -38.28 43.10 0.12
CA ALA A 477 -37.02 42.58 -0.42
C ALA A 477 -37.00 41.03 -0.52
N GLU A 478 -37.98 40.36 0.08
CA GLU A 478 -38.15 38.92 0.12
C GLU A 478 -39.53 38.52 -0.40
N PRO A 479 -39.73 37.29 -0.88
CA PRO A 479 -41.04 36.79 -1.26
C PRO A 479 -42.00 36.95 -0.08
N THR A 480 -43.10 37.62 -0.33
CA THR A 480 -44.01 37.98 0.75
C THR A 480 -45.47 37.73 0.36
N LEU A 481 -46.16 36.97 1.20
CA LEU A 481 -47.59 36.93 1.22
C LEU A 481 -48.12 38.04 2.16
N PHE A 482 -48.62 39.11 1.57
CA PHE A 482 -49.16 40.22 2.32
C PHE A 482 -50.67 40.08 2.45
N VAL A 483 -51.19 40.17 3.68
CA VAL A 483 -52.61 40.05 4.02
C VAL A 483 -53.07 41.37 4.66
N ALA A 484 -53.70 42.20 3.89
CA ALA A 484 -54.39 43.37 4.39
C ALA A 484 -55.80 42.98 4.83
N TYR A 485 -56.13 43.16 6.09
CA TYR A 485 -57.42 42.76 6.60
C TYR A 485 -58.13 43.83 7.44
N ARG A 486 -59.45 43.76 7.42
CA ARG A 486 -60.31 44.49 8.36
C ARG A 486 -61.31 43.55 9.00
N LEU A 487 -61.74 43.89 10.20
CA LEU A 487 -62.75 43.14 10.92
C LEU A 487 -64.10 43.82 10.72
N GLU A 488 -65.12 43.05 10.46
CA GLU A 488 -66.48 43.53 10.41
C GLU A 488 -67.30 42.72 11.44
N ILE A 489 -68.01 43.48 12.29
CA ILE A 489 -68.99 42.92 13.24
C ILE A 489 -70.39 43.31 12.76
N SER A 490 -71.26 42.35 12.77
CA SER A 490 -72.65 42.60 12.36
C SER A 490 -73.61 41.91 13.32
N ASN A 491 -74.63 42.62 13.68
CA ASN A 491 -75.82 42.13 14.36
C ASN A 491 -76.98 42.20 13.41
N PRO A 492 -77.35 41.16 12.71
CA PRO A 492 -78.48 41.20 11.82
C PRO A 492 -79.73 41.35 12.63
N LEU A 493 -80.46 42.39 12.30
CA LEU A 493 -81.82 42.60 12.82
C LEU A 493 -82.75 41.54 12.25
N SER A 494 -83.37 40.82 13.15
CA SER A 494 -84.48 39.92 12.92
C SER A 494 -84.40 38.98 11.67
N ALA A 495 -83.96 37.79 11.84
CA ALA A 495 -84.54 36.73 11.07
C ALA A 495 -86.01 36.59 11.46
N LYS A 496 -86.92 36.44 10.52
CA LYS A 496 -88.37 36.29 10.83
C LYS A 496 -88.69 35.13 11.71
N LYS A 497 -87.84 34.20 11.91
CA LYS A 497 -87.84 33.06 12.87
C LYS A 497 -86.47 32.45 13.03
N PRO A 498 -85.96 32.20 14.23
CA PRO A 498 -86.48 32.55 15.56
C PRO A 498 -86.23 34.01 15.88
N ARG A 499 -87.10 34.66 16.69
CA ARG A 499 -86.93 36.04 17.19
C ARG A 499 -85.64 36.10 18.02
N GLY A 500 -84.77 37.09 17.66
CA GLY A 500 -83.56 37.38 18.38
C GLY A 500 -82.59 38.20 17.55
N ILE A 501 -81.61 38.78 18.24
CA ILE A 501 -80.46 39.47 17.60
C ILE A 501 -79.42 38.43 17.31
N TRP A 502 -78.87 38.46 16.15
CA TRP A 502 -77.83 37.60 15.72
C TRP A 502 -76.54 38.38 15.49
N SER A 503 -75.43 37.91 16.07
CA SER A 503 -74.14 38.54 15.88
C SER A 503 -73.22 37.63 15.12
N THR A 504 -72.42 38.24 14.27
CA THR A 504 -71.30 37.57 13.59
C THR A 504 -70.08 38.44 13.55
N VAL A 505 -68.93 37.84 13.44
CA VAL A 505 -67.64 38.52 13.16
C VAL A 505 -67.11 37.98 11.85
N GLY A 506 -66.83 38.88 10.95
CA GLY A 506 -66.23 38.59 9.65
C GLY A 506 -64.84 39.19 9.52
N VAL A 507 -64.02 38.51 8.81
CA VAL A 507 -62.70 38.99 8.35
C VAL A 507 -62.80 39.26 6.86
N ILE A 508 -62.60 40.51 6.46
CA ILE A 508 -62.39 40.86 5.06
C ILE A 508 -60.89 40.96 4.85
N ALA A 509 -60.36 40.09 4.05
CA ALA A 509 -58.93 40.04 3.76
C ALA A 509 -58.68 40.23 2.26
N THR A 510 -57.76 41.13 1.95
CA THR A 510 -57.16 41.26 0.63
C THR A 510 -55.75 40.70 0.70
N THR A 511 -55.50 39.66 -0.04
CA THR A 511 -54.19 39.00 -0.08
C THR A 511 -53.46 39.38 -1.37
N SER A 512 -52.17 39.70 -1.25
CA SER A 512 -51.27 39.86 -2.39
C SER A 512 -50.00 39.07 -2.15
N PHE A 513 -49.57 38.34 -3.16
CA PHE A 513 -48.33 37.58 -3.11
C PHE A 513 -47.35 38.25 -4.06
N SER A 514 -46.16 38.63 -3.56
CA SER A 514 -45.11 39.30 -4.34
C SER A 514 -43.79 38.51 -4.26
N ILE A 515 -43.12 38.42 -5.39
CA ILE A 515 -41.78 37.86 -5.49
C ILE A 515 -40.86 38.95 -6.03
N PRO A 516 -39.76 39.30 -5.35
CA PRO A 516 -38.83 40.35 -5.77
C PRO A 516 -37.86 39.85 -6.83
N ASP A 517 -38.37 39.52 -8.02
CA ASP A 517 -37.56 39.15 -9.17
C ASP A 517 -37.43 40.33 -10.17
N LYS A 518 -36.60 40.16 -11.22
CA LYS A 518 -36.35 41.18 -12.25
C LYS A 518 -37.53 41.43 -13.17
N GLU A 519 -38.51 40.55 -13.18
CA GLU A 519 -39.76 40.75 -13.92
C GLU A 519 -40.75 41.59 -13.10
N PRO A 520 -41.74 42.23 -13.73
CA PRO A 520 -42.76 42.94 -12.99
C PRO A 520 -43.36 41.97 -11.94
N PRO A 521 -43.56 42.47 -10.70
CA PRO A 521 -44.01 41.62 -9.62
C PRO A 521 -45.29 40.90 -10.04
N ALA A 522 -45.24 39.57 -9.97
CA ALA A 522 -46.46 38.79 -10.14
C ALA A 522 -47.31 39.01 -8.90
N GLU A 523 -48.25 39.91 -9.00
CA GLU A 523 -49.14 40.24 -7.91
C GLU A 523 -50.49 39.56 -8.17
N THR A 524 -50.88 38.63 -7.30
CA THR A 524 -52.23 38.08 -7.29
C THR A 524 -52.99 38.76 -6.16
N LYS A 525 -54.01 39.56 -6.51
CA LYS A 525 -54.91 40.14 -5.51
C LYS A 525 -56.16 39.30 -5.41
N TYR A 526 -56.47 38.89 -4.18
CA TYR A 526 -57.70 38.18 -3.88
C TYR A 526 -58.37 38.83 -2.68
N THR A 527 -59.62 39.26 -2.85
CA THR A 527 -60.42 39.81 -1.76
C THR A 527 -61.50 38.83 -1.41
N SER A 528 -61.59 38.50 -0.17
CA SER A 528 -62.58 37.54 0.34
C SER A 528 -63.11 37.95 1.71
N TRP A 529 -64.35 37.61 1.90
CA TRP A 529 -65.03 37.78 3.20
C TRP A 529 -65.28 36.39 3.84
N HIS A 530 -64.92 36.29 5.10
CA HIS A 530 -65.00 35.06 5.87
C HIS A 530 -65.77 35.31 7.16
N ALA A 531 -67.07 34.97 7.20
CA ALA A 531 -67.88 34.90 8.41
C ALA A 531 -68.31 33.43 8.62
N PRO A 532 -67.82 32.80 9.69
CA PRO A 532 -67.99 31.36 9.83
C PRO A 532 -69.36 31.00 10.39
N ASP A 533 -69.90 31.80 11.26
CA ASP A 533 -71.04 31.41 12.08
C ASP A 533 -71.82 32.65 12.53
N ILE A 534 -73.10 32.48 12.88
CA ILE A 534 -73.99 33.48 13.42
C ILE A 534 -74.45 32.99 14.79
N ARG A 535 -74.29 33.81 15.81
CA ARG A 535 -74.71 33.49 17.17
C ARG A 535 -75.96 34.31 17.53
N ARG A 536 -76.93 33.65 18.15
CA ARG A 536 -78.09 34.32 18.69
C ARG A 536 -77.73 34.98 20.00
N VAL A 537 -78.14 36.21 20.16
CA VAL A 537 -78.01 37.04 21.38
C VAL A 537 -79.38 37.45 21.81
N GLU A 538 -79.58 37.69 23.10
CA GLU A 538 -80.86 38.19 23.61
C GLU A 538 -81.20 39.59 23.11
N ALA A 539 -82.49 39.93 22.95
CA ALA A 539 -82.92 41.16 22.39
C ALA A 539 -82.51 42.31 23.32
N GLY A 540 -81.80 43.29 22.75
CA GLY A 540 -81.31 44.48 23.46
C GLY A 540 -79.93 44.38 24.12
N GLU A 541 -79.30 43.22 24.06
CA GLU A 541 -77.93 43.00 24.61
C GLU A 541 -76.91 42.82 23.49
N LEU A 542 -75.71 43.30 23.73
CA LEU A 542 -74.54 42.94 22.91
C LEU A 542 -74.06 41.59 23.28
N ALA A 543 -73.57 40.87 22.29
CA ALA A 543 -72.97 39.56 22.55
C ALA A 543 -71.74 39.73 23.48
N PRO A 544 -71.57 38.76 24.42
CA PRO A 544 -70.40 38.80 25.31
C PRO A 544 -69.08 38.73 24.51
N GLU A 545 -68.01 39.31 25.01
CA GLU A 545 -66.67 39.34 24.35
C GLU A 545 -66.19 37.96 23.94
N ASN A 546 -66.40 36.94 24.80
CA ASN A 546 -66.00 35.57 24.48
C ASN A 546 -66.67 35.00 23.24
N VAL A 547 -67.93 35.38 22.94
CA VAL A 547 -68.65 35.00 21.74
C VAL A 547 -68.01 35.65 20.50
N TYR A 548 -67.64 36.93 20.57
CA TYR A 548 -66.98 37.62 19.49
C TYR A 548 -65.56 37.05 19.27
N ASN A 549 -64.82 36.73 20.32
CA ASN A 549 -63.50 36.10 20.23
C ASN A 549 -63.59 34.71 19.57
N ASP A 550 -64.60 33.88 19.91
CA ASP A 550 -64.82 32.57 19.28
C ASP A 550 -65.16 32.73 17.80
N LEU A 551 -66.04 33.67 17.48
CA LEU A 551 -66.41 33.95 16.09
C LEU A 551 -65.23 34.44 15.26
N LEU A 552 -64.41 35.32 15.84
CA LEU A 552 -63.17 35.80 15.21
C LEU A 552 -62.18 34.68 14.94
N ALA A 553 -61.95 33.81 15.93
CA ALA A 553 -61.08 32.65 15.76
C ALA A 553 -61.56 31.74 14.64
N LYS A 554 -62.90 31.50 14.57
CA LYS A 554 -63.50 30.72 13.49
C LYS A 554 -63.41 31.39 12.13
N ALA A 555 -63.53 32.75 12.08
CA ALA A 555 -63.37 33.51 10.85
C ALA A 555 -61.95 33.36 10.30
N TRP A 556 -60.95 33.48 11.16
CA TRP A 556 -59.54 33.26 10.78
C TRP A 556 -59.30 31.82 10.32
N THR A 557 -59.80 30.84 11.04
CA THR A 557 -59.68 29.43 10.63
C THR A 557 -60.26 29.23 9.23
N ARG A 558 -61.43 29.80 8.97
CA ARG A 558 -62.11 29.70 7.63
C ARG A 558 -61.33 30.43 6.54
N PHE A 559 -60.74 31.59 6.85
CA PHE A 559 -59.85 32.29 5.95
C PHE A 559 -58.63 31.43 5.61
N THR A 560 -57.91 30.97 6.61
CA THR A 560 -56.72 30.14 6.46
C THR A 560 -57.02 28.90 5.60
N THR A 561 -58.07 28.15 5.93
CA THR A 561 -58.44 26.95 5.20
C THR A 561 -58.76 27.27 3.73
N LYS A 562 -59.59 28.28 3.47
CA LYS A 562 -59.99 28.62 2.10
C LYS A 562 -58.85 29.17 1.27
N TYR A 563 -57.96 29.97 1.88
CA TYR A 563 -56.80 30.51 1.20
C TYR A 563 -55.76 29.45 0.88
N ALA A 564 -55.55 28.52 1.82
CA ALA A 564 -54.56 27.45 1.62
C ALA A 564 -55.03 26.34 0.66
N ALA A 565 -56.35 26.09 0.57
CA ALA A 565 -56.91 25.00 -0.25
C ALA A 565 -56.38 24.96 -1.70
N PRO A 566 -56.30 26.08 -2.45
CA PRO A 566 -55.76 26.05 -3.80
C PRO A 566 -54.25 25.69 -3.88
N TRP A 567 -53.52 25.82 -2.77
CA TRP A 567 -52.09 25.49 -2.67
C TRP A 567 -51.82 24.03 -2.31
N ILE A 568 -52.69 23.43 -1.47
CA ILE A 568 -52.45 22.11 -0.93
C ILE A 568 -53.36 21.02 -1.51
N GLY A 569 -54.36 21.44 -2.28
CA GLY A 569 -55.43 20.53 -2.76
C GLY A 569 -56.51 20.28 -1.73
N PRO A 570 -57.59 19.58 -2.15
CA PRO A 570 -58.72 19.24 -1.30
C PRO A 570 -58.34 18.28 -0.16
#